data_f7518bbc9708df16963d3c7c3b6e051e
#
_entry.id   f7518bbc9708df16963d3c7c3b6e051e
#
_cell.length_a   1.000
_cell.length_b   1.000
_cell.length_c   1.000
_cell.angle_alpha   90.00
_cell.angle_beta   90.00
_cell.angle_gamma   90.00
#
_symmetry.space_group_name_H-M   'P 1'
#
loop_
_entity.id
_entity.type
_entity.pdbx_description
1 polymer ?
#
loop_
_entity_poly.entity_id
_entity_poly.type
_entity_poly.pdbx_seq_one_letter_code
_entity_poly.pdbx_strand_id
1 'polypeptide(L)'
;MKALMPTRVGGTRWLPHLFKALDHFLRGYAGIVRHLEKSQEATNVNAVLRAKTKGFLNIGKDGGVLRFCCLLHDTIYQLSNLSKSLQRSVSTVAEAQSCLSSTQAVIEKYKSRPGPKLRAVLDTDTYEGVLLRPTDADRHDKAKNELIDSLCRCITARFSDVNSGVLQAMRLTSFQYWPEADTSSDFGDEEVNKLISHFRPLFLSAGVDVELIPDQWTILKTELYTAGFSQGNFEQTWPTVNRMLRHRCPDVLDLFDALLTIPATTADCERGFSVMKQLCSPDIKDFDPPKAIEIWHADSLRSRRPDFVRKHGPKETEGGSDSDGTTSEDEEL
;
A
#
# COMPACT_ATOMS: atom_id res chain seq x y z
N MET A 1 -9.83 34.02 3.90
CA MET A 1 -9.75 32.63 3.38
C MET A 1 -9.33 32.66 1.92
N LYS A 2 -8.22 32.01 1.55
CA LYS A 2 -7.90 31.82 0.13
C LYS A 2 -8.96 30.89 -0.48
N ALA A 3 -9.60 31.33 -1.57
CA ALA A 3 -10.56 30.50 -2.29
C ALA A 3 -9.85 29.20 -2.77
N LEU A 4 -10.37 28.05 -2.34
CA LEU A 4 -9.88 26.75 -2.80
C LEU A 4 -10.40 26.53 -4.22
N MET A 5 -9.51 26.61 -5.19
CA MET A 5 -9.84 26.30 -6.58
C MET A 5 -9.97 24.81 -6.78
N PRO A 6 -11.02 24.33 -7.48
CA PRO A 6 -11.11 22.92 -7.87
C PRO A 6 -9.88 22.50 -8.67
N THR A 7 -9.24 21.41 -8.28
CA THR A 7 -8.08 20.87 -8.99
C THR A 7 -8.53 19.91 -10.09
N ARG A 8 -7.87 19.98 -11.25
CA ARG A 8 -8.12 19.02 -12.34
C ARG A 8 -7.67 17.63 -11.91
N VAL A 9 -8.53 16.63 -12.08
CA VAL A 9 -8.17 15.23 -11.88
C VAL A 9 -7.33 14.77 -13.07
N GLY A 10 -6.06 14.45 -12.84
CA GLY A 10 -5.15 14.02 -13.90
C GLY A 10 -3.95 13.24 -13.32
N GLY A 11 -3.29 12.46 -14.18
CA GLY A 11 -2.12 11.65 -13.82
C GLY A 11 -2.45 10.17 -13.59
N THR A 12 -1.39 9.34 -13.51
CA THR A 12 -1.49 7.89 -13.36
C THR A 12 -2.10 7.45 -12.02
N ARG A 13 -2.02 8.31 -10.99
CA ARG A 13 -2.59 8.09 -9.64
C ARG A 13 -3.83 8.96 -9.44
N TRP A 14 -4.90 8.65 -10.14
CA TRP A 14 -6.14 9.46 -10.16
C TRP A 14 -6.86 9.51 -8.79
N LEU A 15 -6.74 8.48 -7.94
CA LEU A 15 -7.48 8.35 -6.69
C LEU A 15 -7.19 9.48 -5.68
N PRO A 16 -5.93 9.84 -5.35
CA PRO A 16 -5.62 10.98 -4.50
C PRO A 16 -6.09 12.33 -5.10
N HIS A 17 -6.05 12.46 -6.42
CA HIS A 17 -6.52 13.67 -7.09
C HIS A 17 -8.03 13.82 -7.01
N LEU A 18 -8.77 12.72 -7.19
CA LEU A 18 -10.23 12.73 -7.05
C LEU A 18 -10.64 13.02 -5.61
N PHE A 19 -9.96 12.40 -4.62
CA PHE A 19 -10.18 12.70 -3.21
C PHE A 19 -10.00 14.19 -2.92
N LYS A 20 -8.89 14.77 -3.38
CA LYS A 20 -8.59 16.19 -3.20
C LYS A 20 -9.62 17.08 -3.90
N ALA A 21 -10.06 16.72 -5.10
CA ALA A 21 -11.09 17.46 -5.84
C ALA A 21 -12.43 17.47 -5.09
N LEU A 22 -12.86 16.31 -4.57
CA LEU A 22 -14.08 16.21 -3.75
C LEU A 22 -13.96 16.99 -2.44
N ASP A 23 -12.84 16.89 -1.75
CA ASP A 23 -12.59 17.64 -0.51
C ASP A 23 -12.64 19.15 -0.75
N HIS A 24 -12.00 19.63 -1.83
CA HIS A 24 -12.04 21.05 -2.20
C HIS A 24 -13.46 21.50 -2.61
N PHE A 25 -14.20 20.64 -3.34
CA PHE A 25 -15.57 20.91 -3.69
C PHE A 25 -16.45 21.06 -2.44
N LEU A 26 -16.38 20.11 -1.52
CA LEU A 26 -17.19 20.12 -0.30
C LEU A 26 -16.85 21.31 0.61
N ARG A 27 -15.57 21.64 0.77
CA ARG A 27 -15.15 22.82 1.55
C ARG A 27 -15.48 24.15 0.88
N GLY A 28 -15.45 24.19 -0.45
CA GLY A 28 -15.76 25.39 -1.23
C GLY A 28 -17.24 25.52 -1.60
N TYR A 29 -18.07 24.57 -1.20
CA TYR A 29 -19.45 24.41 -1.67
C TYR A 29 -20.28 25.68 -1.59
N ALA A 30 -20.36 26.32 -0.42
CA ALA A 30 -21.11 27.57 -0.23
C ALA A 30 -20.62 28.70 -1.14
N GLY A 31 -19.31 28.82 -1.33
CA GLY A 31 -18.71 29.79 -2.24
C GLY A 31 -19.09 29.53 -3.70
N ILE A 32 -19.07 28.27 -4.12
CA ILE A 32 -19.46 27.85 -5.48
C ILE A 32 -20.94 28.17 -5.73
N VAL A 33 -21.83 27.81 -4.81
CA VAL A 33 -23.25 28.05 -4.95
C VAL A 33 -23.53 29.56 -5.02
N ARG A 34 -22.97 30.36 -4.11
CA ARG A 34 -23.12 31.84 -4.13
C ARG A 34 -22.60 32.47 -5.40
N HIS A 35 -21.48 31.96 -5.94
CA HIS A 35 -20.96 32.43 -7.21
C HIS A 35 -21.94 32.16 -8.39
N LEU A 36 -22.50 30.94 -8.41
CA LEU A 36 -23.50 30.57 -9.42
C LEU A 36 -24.79 31.40 -9.30
N GLU A 37 -25.25 31.67 -8.08
CA GLU A 37 -26.40 32.57 -7.83
C GLU A 37 -26.17 33.96 -8.36
N LYS A 38 -25.05 34.61 -7.99
CA LYS A 38 -24.66 35.93 -8.50
C LYS A 38 -24.51 35.94 -10.02
N SER A 39 -24.00 34.88 -10.61
CA SER A 39 -23.86 34.77 -12.06
C SER A 39 -25.22 34.66 -12.80
N GLN A 40 -26.26 34.15 -12.12
CA GLN A 40 -27.61 34.15 -12.67
C GLN A 40 -28.27 35.54 -12.66
N GLU A 41 -28.00 36.33 -11.63
CA GLU A 41 -28.56 37.67 -11.42
C GLU A 41 -27.87 38.72 -12.29
N ALA A 42 -26.67 38.46 -12.75
CA ALA A 42 -25.89 39.42 -13.54
C ALA A 42 -26.55 39.73 -14.90
N THR A 43 -26.72 41.01 -15.18
CA THR A 43 -27.41 41.51 -16.37
C THR A 43 -26.61 41.34 -17.67
N ASN A 44 -25.28 41.24 -17.57
CA ASN A 44 -24.35 41.17 -18.72
C ASN A 44 -24.00 39.74 -19.16
N VAL A 45 -24.75 38.70 -18.72
CA VAL A 45 -24.52 37.31 -19.05
C VAL A 45 -25.38 36.88 -20.23
N ASN A 46 -24.77 36.26 -21.25
CA ASN A 46 -25.52 35.75 -22.40
C ASN A 46 -26.47 34.60 -22.00
N ALA A 47 -27.51 34.38 -22.81
CA ALA A 47 -28.56 33.37 -22.51
C ALA A 47 -28.01 31.95 -22.32
N VAL A 48 -26.99 31.56 -23.11
CA VAL A 48 -26.36 30.23 -23.03
C VAL A 48 -25.64 30.02 -21.69
N LEU A 49 -24.87 31.03 -21.28
CA LEU A 49 -24.14 30.95 -19.99
C LEU A 49 -25.12 30.94 -18.81
N ARG A 50 -26.21 31.77 -18.90
CA ARG A 50 -27.26 31.79 -17.88
C ARG A 50 -27.96 30.42 -17.75
N ALA A 51 -28.27 29.78 -18.89
CA ALA A 51 -28.87 28.44 -18.90
C ALA A 51 -27.91 27.36 -18.26
N LYS A 52 -26.63 27.39 -18.59
CA LYS A 52 -25.61 26.51 -17.99
C LYS A 52 -25.49 26.75 -16.49
N THR A 53 -25.39 27.99 -16.06
CA THR A 53 -25.32 28.37 -14.65
C THR A 53 -26.54 27.88 -13.87
N LYS A 54 -27.74 28.01 -14.44
CA LYS A 54 -28.99 27.48 -13.86
C LYS A 54 -28.92 25.96 -13.72
N GLY A 55 -28.42 25.23 -14.72
CA GLY A 55 -28.23 23.81 -14.69
C GLY A 55 -27.28 23.38 -13.55
N PHE A 56 -26.10 24.01 -13.44
CA PHE A 56 -25.14 23.77 -12.39
C PHE A 56 -25.66 24.08 -10.98
N LEU A 57 -26.41 25.19 -10.84
CA LEU A 57 -27.03 25.56 -9.59
C LEU A 57 -28.10 24.54 -9.16
N ASN A 58 -28.87 24.05 -10.13
CA ASN A 58 -29.84 23.00 -9.89
C ASN A 58 -29.20 21.71 -9.39
N ILE A 59 -28.07 21.30 -9.98
CA ILE A 59 -27.30 20.14 -9.52
C ILE A 59 -26.64 20.43 -8.16
N GLY A 60 -26.04 21.59 -8.01
CA GLY A 60 -25.34 21.99 -6.79
C GLY A 60 -26.27 22.03 -5.56
N LYS A 61 -27.52 22.47 -5.71
CA LYS A 61 -28.50 22.51 -4.61
C LYS A 61 -29.30 21.20 -4.43
N ASP A 62 -29.02 20.19 -5.22
CA ASP A 62 -29.66 18.88 -5.09
C ASP A 62 -29.06 18.12 -3.90
N GLY A 63 -29.90 17.87 -2.88
CA GLY A 63 -29.48 17.16 -1.66
C GLY A 63 -29.00 15.73 -1.94
N GLY A 64 -29.58 15.03 -2.93
CA GLY A 64 -29.17 13.70 -3.33
C GLY A 64 -27.78 13.69 -3.95
N VAL A 65 -27.50 14.66 -4.82
CA VAL A 65 -26.16 14.82 -5.41
C VAL A 65 -25.10 15.13 -4.34
N LEU A 66 -25.41 16.04 -3.41
CA LEU A 66 -24.49 16.36 -2.32
C LEU A 66 -24.23 15.17 -1.41
N ARG A 67 -25.26 14.44 -1.01
CA ARG A 67 -25.13 13.20 -0.21
C ARG A 67 -24.28 12.16 -0.93
N PHE A 68 -24.48 12.02 -2.24
CA PHE A 68 -23.66 11.10 -3.06
C PHE A 68 -22.19 11.56 -3.15
N CYS A 69 -21.92 12.86 -3.27
CA CYS A 69 -20.55 13.41 -3.20
C CYS A 69 -19.89 13.12 -1.84
N CYS A 70 -20.65 13.25 -0.74
CA CYS A 70 -20.16 12.90 0.61
C CYS A 70 -19.86 11.39 0.75
N LEU A 71 -20.73 10.53 0.22
CA LEU A 71 -20.48 9.09 0.16
C LEU A 71 -19.22 8.75 -0.63
N LEU A 72 -19.05 9.36 -1.81
CA LEU A 72 -17.84 9.18 -2.61
C LEU A 72 -16.59 9.65 -1.87
N HIS A 73 -16.67 10.80 -1.19
CA HIS A 73 -15.55 11.31 -0.39
C HIS A 73 -15.14 10.30 0.69
N ASP A 74 -16.09 9.79 1.48
CA ASP A 74 -15.83 8.81 2.55
C ASP A 74 -15.23 7.51 1.99
N THR A 75 -15.78 7.03 0.88
CA THR A 75 -15.34 5.77 0.23
C THR A 75 -13.94 5.92 -0.38
N ILE A 76 -13.70 7.01 -1.12
CA ILE A 76 -12.41 7.27 -1.76
C ILE A 76 -11.32 7.53 -0.71
N TYR A 77 -11.67 8.09 0.45
CA TYR A 77 -10.74 8.21 1.58
C TYR A 77 -10.20 6.84 2.01
N GLN A 78 -11.07 5.83 2.17
CA GLN A 78 -10.65 4.47 2.54
C GLN A 78 -9.78 3.83 1.45
N LEU A 79 -10.18 3.95 0.19
CA LEU A 79 -9.39 3.46 -0.94
C LEU A 79 -8.03 4.17 -1.07
N SER A 80 -7.97 5.47 -0.76
CA SER A 80 -6.71 6.22 -0.75
C SER A 80 -5.78 5.76 0.37
N ASN A 81 -6.31 5.43 1.54
CA ASN A 81 -5.53 4.88 2.64
C ASN A 81 -5.02 3.48 2.31
N LEU A 82 -5.85 2.63 1.72
CA LEU A 82 -5.43 1.32 1.19
C LEU A 82 -4.28 1.48 0.19
N SER A 83 -4.46 2.37 -0.80
CA SER A 83 -3.42 2.64 -1.80
C SER A 83 -2.10 3.10 -1.18
N LYS A 84 -2.15 3.94 -0.15
CA LYS A 84 -0.95 4.38 0.59
C LYS A 84 -0.31 3.23 1.37
N SER A 85 -1.12 2.38 2.01
CA SER A 85 -0.61 1.21 2.74
C SER A 85 0.09 0.22 1.82
N LEU A 86 -0.50 -0.07 0.66
CA LEU A 86 0.11 -0.93 -0.37
C LEU A 86 1.36 -0.32 -1.03
N GLN A 87 1.62 0.96 -0.86
CA GLN A 87 2.79 1.66 -1.40
C GLN A 87 3.95 1.78 -0.40
N ARG A 88 3.85 1.18 0.79
CA ARG A 88 4.97 1.16 1.74
C ARG A 88 6.07 0.24 1.23
N SER A 89 7.32 0.64 1.46
CA SER A 89 8.50 -0.11 1.00
C SER A 89 8.73 -1.45 1.71
N VAL A 90 8.09 -1.64 2.87
CA VAL A 90 8.28 -2.82 3.74
C VAL A 90 6.94 -3.54 3.95
N SER A 91 6.08 -3.60 2.95
CA SER A 91 4.80 -4.28 3.07
C SER A 91 4.92 -5.74 2.67
N THR A 92 4.60 -6.65 3.59
CA THR A 92 4.47 -8.07 3.30
C THR A 92 3.14 -8.40 2.61
N VAL A 93 3.08 -9.57 1.97
CA VAL A 93 1.83 -10.07 1.37
C VAL A 93 0.74 -10.21 2.44
N ALA A 94 1.08 -10.69 3.64
CA ALA A 94 0.13 -10.84 4.74
C ALA A 94 -0.45 -9.49 5.22
N GLU A 95 0.37 -8.45 5.30
CA GLU A 95 -0.10 -7.10 5.63
C GLU A 95 -0.99 -6.51 4.55
N ALA A 96 -0.64 -6.71 3.28
CA ALA A 96 -1.47 -6.30 2.17
C ALA A 96 -2.86 -6.95 2.22
N GLN A 97 -2.92 -8.26 2.54
CA GLN A 97 -4.17 -8.98 2.75
C GLN A 97 -5.01 -8.39 3.89
N SER A 98 -4.38 -8.09 5.02
CA SER A 98 -5.04 -7.47 6.16
C SER A 98 -5.61 -6.09 5.83
N CYS A 99 -4.82 -5.25 5.15
CA CYS A 99 -5.26 -3.93 4.70
C CYS A 99 -6.44 -4.01 3.71
N LEU A 100 -6.43 -4.97 2.79
CA LEU A 100 -7.53 -5.20 1.85
C LEU A 100 -8.81 -5.60 2.60
N SER A 101 -8.72 -6.60 3.47
CA SER A 101 -9.87 -7.12 4.22
C SER A 101 -10.47 -6.04 5.14
N SER A 102 -9.65 -5.30 5.88
CA SER A 102 -10.11 -4.23 6.76
C SER A 102 -10.75 -3.07 5.99
N THR A 103 -10.18 -2.68 4.85
CA THR A 103 -10.74 -1.63 3.99
C THR A 103 -12.10 -2.05 3.43
N GLN A 104 -12.21 -3.29 2.93
CA GLN A 104 -13.46 -3.82 2.41
C GLN A 104 -14.54 -3.89 3.51
N ALA A 105 -14.19 -4.33 4.72
CA ALA A 105 -15.10 -4.37 5.84
C ALA A 105 -15.63 -2.98 6.23
N VAL A 106 -14.78 -1.94 6.20
CA VAL A 106 -15.21 -0.56 6.46
C VAL A 106 -16.14 -0.05 5.38
N ILE A 107 -15.83 -0.28 4.10
CA ILE A 107 -16.69 0.14 2.98
C ILE A 107 -18.04 -0.56 3.04
N GLU A 108 -18.07 -1.87 3.28
CA GLU A 108 -19.31 -2.65 3.44
C GLU A 108 -20.17 -2.12 4.60
N LYS A 109 -19.50 -1.75 5.70
CA LYS A 109 -20.18 -1.19 6.88
C LYS A 109 -20.88 0.15 6.60
N TYR A 110 -20.47 0.89 5.56
CA TYR A 110 -21.12 2.14 5.16
C TYR A 110 -22.57 1.96 4.67
N LYS A 111 -23.02 0.75 4.37
CA LYS A 111 -24.45 0.45 4.11
C LYS A 111 -25.32 0.74 5.31
N SER A 112 -24.89 0.28 6.50
CA SER A 112 -25.64 0.41 7.76
C SER A 112 -25.16 1.57 8.64
N ARG A 113 -23.90 1.97 8.54
CA ARG A 113 -23.28 3.05 9.31
C ARG A 113 -22.56 4.00 8.38
N PRO A 114 -23.23 5.04 7.88
CA PRO A 114 -22.63 6.00 6.96
C PRO A 114 -21.32 6.60 7.44
N GLY A 115 -20.42 6.89 6.53
CA GLY A 115 -19.16 7.55 6.81
C GLY A 115 -19.35 8.98 7.36
N PRO A 116 -18.30 9.60 7.90
CA PRO A 116 -18.43 10.87 8.63
C PRO A 116 -18.96 12.01 7.77
N LYS A 117 -18.58 12.13 6.51
CA LYS A 117 -19.07 13.19 5.63
C LYS A 117 -20.54 12.99 5.27
N LEU A 118 -20.92 11.77 4.88
CA LEU A 118 -22.31 11.47 4.56
C LEU A 118 -23.21 11.65 5.78
N ARG A 119 -22.79 11.17 6.95
CA ARG A 119 -23.55 11.30 8.19
C ARG A 119 -23.87 12.76 8.56
N ALA A 120 -22.91 13.66 8.31
CA ALA A 120 -23.08 15.08 8.62
C ALA A 120 -24.17 15.77 7.79
N VAL A 121 -24.64 15.15 6.68
CA VAL A 121 -25.62 15.74 5.74
C VAL A 121 -26.92 14.94 5.60
N LEU A 122 -27.03 13.80 6.28
CA LEU A 122 -28.22 12.92 6.14
C LEU A 122 -29.50 13.56 6.67
N ASP A 123 -29.41 14.17 7.85
CA ASP A 123 -30.58 14.68 8.60
C ASP A 123 -30.70 16.20 8.50
N THR A 124 -30.03 16.84 7.52
CA THR A 124 -30.02 18.30 7.37
C THR A 124 -30.59 18.71 6.02
N ASP A 125 -31.38 19.79 6.04
CA ASP A 125 -31.87 20.45 4.82
C ASP A 125 -30.90 21.55 4.34
N THR A 126 -29.79 21.75 5.04
CA THR A 126 -28.80 22.78 4.73
C THR A 126 -27.40 22.21 4.80
N TYR A 127 -26.52 22.73 3.94
CA TYR A 127 -25.08 22.43 4.01
C TYR A 127 -24.28 23.73 3.82
N GLU A 128 -23.39 24.02 4.77
CA GLU A 128 -22.59 25.27 4.79
C GLU A 128 -23.46 26.53 4.60
N GLY A 129 -24.68 26.52 5.17
CA GLY A 129 -25.64 27.61 5.09
C GLY A 129 -26.40 27.72 3.76
N VAL A 130 -26.29 26.75 2.87
CA VAL A 130 -27.04 26.65 1.62
C VAL A 130 -28.23 25.71 1.82
N LEU A 131 -29.44 26.17 1.53
CA LEU A 131 -30.64 25.34 1.54
C LEU A 131 -30.61 24.35 0.37
N LEU A 132 -30.77 23.07 0.70
CA LEU A 132 -30.78 21.96 -0.24
C LEU A 132 -32.21 21.64 -0.69
N ARG A 133 -32.35 21.13 -1.89
CA ARG A 133 -33.62 20.56 -2.35
C ARG A 133 -33.81 19.17 -1.74
N PRO A 134 -35.07 18.79 -1.48
CA PRO A 134 -35.39 17.49 -0.92
C PRO A 134 -34.76 16.33 -1.73
N THR A 135 -34.32 15.30 -1.01
CA THR A 135 -33.75 14.09 -1.59
C THR A 135 -34.77 12.96 -1.49
N ASP A 136 -34.89 12.18 -2.55
CA ASP A 136 -35.55 10.89 -2.49
C ASP A 136 -34.63 9.92 -1.74
N ALA A 137 -35.01 9.58 -0.52
CA ALA A 137 -34.24 8.74 0.40
C ALA A 137 -34.04 7.33 -0.16
N ASP A 138 -35.09 6.73 -0.72
CA ASP A 138 -35.06 5.36 -1.26
C ASP A 138 -34.12 5.27 -2.46
N ARG A 139 -34.18 6.26 -3.34
CA ARG A 139 -33.28 6.35 -4.49
C ARG A 139 -31.83 6.55 -4.05
N HIS A 140 -31.60 7.38 -3.04
CA HIS A 140 -30.26 7.60 -2.50
C HIS A 140 -29.70 6.30 -1.88
N ASP A 141 -30.48 5.62 -1.03
CA ASP A 141 -30.06 4.38 -0.37
C ASP A 141 -29.81 3.25 -1.38
N LYS A 142 -30.62 3.15 -2.42
CA LYS A 142 -30.39 2.22 -3.52
C LYS A 142 -29.05 2.51 -4.21
N ALA A 143 -28.81 3.75 -4.62
CA ALA A 143 -27.56 4.13 -5.29
C ALA A 143 -26.33 3.93 -4.39
N LYS A 144 -26.44 4.23 -3.09
CA LYS A 144 -25.41 3.96 -2.07
C LYS A 144 -25.05 2.48 -2.02
N ASN A 145 -26.05 1.63 -1.88
CA ASN A 145 -25.85 0.18 -1.75
C ASN A 145 -25.28 -0.42 -3.03
N GLU A 146 -25.78 -0.03 -4.20
CA GLU A 146 -25.26 -0.44 -5.50
C GLU A 146 -23.78 -0.06 -5.70
N LEU A 147 -23.39 1.15 -5.30
CA LEU A 147 -22.00 1.59 -5.35
C LEU A 147 -21.12 0.74 -4.44
N ILE A 148 -21.52 0.54 -3.18
CA ILE A 148 -20.77 -0.24 -2.20
C ILE A 148 -20.62 -1.68 -2.66
N ASP A 149 -21.71 -2.32 -3.11
CA ASP A 149 -21.68 -3.69 -3.65
C ASP A 149 -20.75 -3.82 -4.84
N SER A 150 -20.81 -2.86 -5.75
CA SER A 150 -19.95 -2.84 -6.93
C SER A 150 -18.47 -2.71 -6.54
N LEU A 151 -18.13 -1.83 -5.60
CA LEU A 151 -16.77 -1.66 -5.12
C LEU A 151 -16.25 -2.91 -4.41
N CYS A 152 -17.04 -3.50 -3.51
CA CYS A 152 -16.66 -4.72 -2.80
C CYS A 152 -16.44 -5.88 -3.79
N ARG A 153 -17.33 -6.04 -4.77
CA ARG A 153 -17.16 -7.05 -5.83
C ARG A 153 -15.89 -6.82 -6.66
N CYS A 154 -15.61 -5.56 -7.03
CA CYS A 154 -14.40 -5.23 -7.78
C CYS A 154 -13.13 -5.52 -6.98
N ILE A 155 -13.10 -5.19 -5.67
CA ILE A 155 -11.98 -5.51 -4.79
C ILE A 155 -11.80 -7.03 -4.70
N THR A 156 -12.87 -7.77 -4.40
CA THR A 156 -12.82 -9.24 -4.31
C THR A 156 -12.35 -9.87 -5.61
N ALA A 157 -12.88 -9.45 -6.75
CA ALA A 157 -12.49 -10.00 -8.05
C ALA A 157 -11.03 -9.68 -8.42
N ARG A 158 -10.57 -8.46 -8.09
CA ARG A 158 -9.19 -8.04 -8.40
C ARG A 158 -8.14 -8.75 -7.54
N PHE A 159 -8.50 -9.13 -6.33
CA PHE A 159 -7.61 -9.74 -5.35
C PHE A 159 -8.06 -11.16 -4.96
N SER A 160 -8.74 -11.87 -5.88
CA SER A 160 -9.24 -13.23 -5.64
C SER A 160 -8.11 -14.19 -5.24
N ASP A 161 -6.95 -14.07 -5.89
CA ASP A 161 -5.80 -14.95 -5.67
C ASP A 161 -5.15 -14.79 -4.30
N VAL A 162 -5.32 -13.59 -3.69
CA VAL A 162 -4.74 -13.26 -2.38
C VAL A 162 -5.30 -14.14 -1.25
N ASN A 163 -6.51 -14.66 -1.41
CA ASN A 163 -7.20 -15.49 -0.42
C ASN A 163 -7.15 -16.98 -0.74
N SER A 164 -6.27 -17.41 -1.64
CA SER A 164 -6.15 -18.82 -2.05
C SER A 164 -4.70 -19.24 -2.27
N GLY A 165 -4.47 -20.55 -2.27
CA GLY A 165 -3.20 -21.15 -2.64
C GLY A 165 -2.00 -20.64 -1.83
N VAL A 166 -0.92 -20.36 -2.53
CA VAL A 166 0.37 -19.94 -1.96
C VAL A 166 0.27 -18.58 -1.26
N LEU A 167 -0.44 -17.62 -1.85
CA LEU A 167 -0.57 -16.28 -1.25
C LEU A 167 -1.33 -16.35 0.08
N GLN A 168 -2.34 -17.21 0.19
CA GLN A 168 -3.01 -17.44 1.47
C GLN A 168 -2.05 -18.05 2.51
N ALA A 169 -1.23 -19.00 2.11
CA ALA A 169 -0.26 -19.65 2.99
C ALA A 169 0.80 -18.66 3.53
N MET A 170 1.12 -17.60 2.81
CA MET A 170 2.04 -16.55 3.28
C MET A 170 1.55 -15.81 4.54
N ARG A 171 0.28 -15.98 4.95
CA ARG A 171 -0.24 -15.45 6.22
C ARG A 171 0.51 -15.96 7.46
N LEU A 172 1.23 -17.07 7.36
CA LEU A 172 2.08 -17.56 8.41
C LEU A 172 3.13 -16.54 8.88
N THR A 173 3.55 -15.63 8.01
CA THR A 173 4.52 -14.57 8.35
C THR A 173 3.96 -13.51 9.30
N SER A 174 2.64 -13.44 9.50
CA SER A 174 1.98 -12.44 10.32
C SER A 174 1.27 -13.04 11.51
N PHE A 175 1.74 -12.71 12.70
CA PHE A 175 1.21 -13.23 13.97
C PHE A 175 -0.26 -12.90 14.24
N GLN A 176 -0.83 -11.90 13.56
CA GLN A 176 -2.26 -11.59 13.68
C GLN A 176 -3.19 -12.72 13.21
N TYR A 177 -2.68 -13.65 12.39
CA TYR A 177 -3.44 -14.82 11.91
C TYR A 177 -3.18 -16.07 12.72
N TRP A 178 -2.29 -15.99 13.71
CA TRP A 178 -1.98 -17.13 14.56
C TRP A 178 -3.10 -17.33 15.59
N PRO A 179 -3.58 -18.56 15.77
CA PRO A 179 -4.61 -18.88 16.75
C PRO A 179 -4.06 -18.75 18.17
N GLU A 180 -4.93 -18.89 19.18
CA GLU A 180 -4.52 -19.00 20.56
C GLU A 180 -3.72 -20.32 20.79
N ALA A 181 -2.87 -20.34 21.82
CA ALA A 181 -1.91 -21.41 22.04
C ALA A 181 -2.55 -22.81 22.20
N ASP A 182 -3.73 -22.89 22.79
CA ASP A 182 -4.48 -24.12 23.01
C ASP A 182 -5.06 -24.73 21.72
N THR A 183 -5.21 -23.95 20.66
CA THR A 183 -5.73 -24.38 19.36
C THR A 183 -4.67 -24.40 18.25
N SER A 184 -3.39 -24.38 18.63
CA SER A 184 -2.27 -24.19 17.70
C SER A 184 -1.61 -25.46 17.19
N SER A 185 -1.99 -26.68 17.64
CA SER A 185 -1.26 -27.91 17.36
C SER A 185 -1.00 -28.14 15.87
N ASP A 186 -2.04 -28.10 15.05
CA ASP A 186 -1.97 -28.35 13.61
C ASP A 186 -1.94 -27.05 12.76
N PHE A 187 -1.85 -25.89 13.44
CA PHE A 187 -1.82 -24.61 12.76
C PHE A 187 -0.61 -24.51 11.84
N GLY A 188 -0.88 -24.14 10.60
CA GLY A 188 0.13 -23.82 9.60
C GLY A 188 0.74 -25.05 8.90
N ASP A 189 0.44 -26.27 9.32
CA ASP A 189 1.05 -27.47 8.74
C ASP A 189 0.70 -27.65 7.26
N GLU A 190 -0.59 -27.42 6.89
CA GLU A 190 -1.01 -27.44 5.48
C GLU A 190 -0.37 -26.30 4.68
N GLU A 191 -0.31 -25.11 5.25
CA GLU A 191 0.28 -23.93 4.62
C GLU A 191 1.76 -24.14 4.35
N VAL A 192 2.51 -24.65 5.32
CA VAL A 192 3.94 -25.00 5.17
C VAL A 192 4.12 -26.03 4.06
N ASN A 193 3.32 -27.08 4.00
CA ASN A 193 3.39 -28.07 2.93
C ASN A 193 3.08 -27.48 1.54
N LYS A 194 2.12 -26.57 1.44
CA LYS A 194 1.82 -25.84 0.19
C LYS A 194 3.01 -24.97 -0.25
N LEU A 195 3.64 -24.28 0.70
CA LEU A 195 4.80 -23.42 0.43
C LEU A 195 6.03 -24.26 0.01
N ILE A 196 6.31 -25.37 0.70
CA ILE A 196 7.37 -26.32 0.32
C ILE A 196 7.13 -26.80 -1.11
N SER A 197 5.93 -27.26 -1.42
CA SER A 197 5.60 -27.77 -2.74
C SER A 197 5.82 -26.74 -3.85
N HIS A 198 5.43 -25.48 -3.57
CA HIS A 198 5.56 -24.39 -4.53
C HIS A 198 7.00 -23.95 -4.74
N PHE A 199 7.78 -23.81 -3.67
CA PHE A 199 9.15 -23.30 -3.71
C PHE A 199 10.20 -24.39 -3.77
N ARG A 200 9.82 -25.68 -3.87
CA ARG A 200 10.73 -26.84 -3.85
C ARG A 200 11.95 -26.68 -4.78
N PRO A 201 11.80 -26.28 -6.05
CA PRO A 201 12.97 -26.12 -6.93
C PRO A 201 13.96 -25.06 -6.43
N LEU A 202 13.44 -23.95 -5.86
CA LEU A 202 14.25 -22.90 -5.28
C LEU A 202 15.04 -23.38 -4.07
N PHE A 203 14.38 -24.08 -3.14
CA PHE A 203 14.99 -24.59 -1.91
C PHE A 203 16.04 -25.63 -2.19
N LEU A 204 15.77 -26.57 -3.08
CA LEU A 204 16.76 -27.56 -3.48
C LEU A 204 18.01 -26.91 -4.10
N SER A 205 17.85 -25.87 -4.93
CA SER A 205 18.97 -25.13 -5.51
C SER A 205 19.77 -24.32 -4.47
N ALA A 206 19.12 -23.93 -3.36
CA ALA A 206 19.73 -23.21 -2.26
C ALA A 206 20.38 -24.12 -1.20
N GLY A 207 20.21 -25.44 -1.32
CA GLY A 207 20.74 -26.42 -0.35
C GLY A 207 19.93 -26.54 0.93
N VAL A 208 18.65 -26.14 0.89
CA VAL A 208 17.69 -26.28 2.01
C VAL A 208 17.17 -27.70 2.03
N ASP A 209 17.18 -28.33 3.21
CA ASP A 209 16.58 -29.67 3.39
C ASP A 209 15.06 -29.54 3.59
N VAL A 210 14.34 -29.69 2.50
CA VAL A 210 12.87 -29.53 2.48
C VAL A 210 12.12 -30.57 3.30
N GLU A 211 12.73 -31.73 3.56
CA GLU A 211 12.11 -32.81 4.33
C GLU A 211 12.15 -32.51 5.85
N LEU A 212 13.08 -31.67 6.29
CA LEU A 212 13.18 -31.26 7.70
C LEU A 212 12.26 -30.06 8.03
N ILE A 213 11.77 -29.33 7.06
CA ILE A 213 10.98 -28.12 7.30
C ILE A 213 9.73 -28.39 8.16
N PRO A 214 8.93 -29.46 7.98
CA PRO A 214 7.74 -29.71 8.80
C PRO A 214 8.07 -29.92 10.29
N ASP A 215 9.13 -30.66 10.60
CA ASP A 215 9.56 -30.87 11.98
C ASP A 215 10.09 -29.57 12.60
N GLN A 216 10.91 -28.85 11.85
CA GLN A 216 11.43 -27.55 12.27
C GLN A 216 10.30 -26.51 12.44
N TRP A 217 9.23 -26.58 11.62
CA TRP A 217 8.04 -25.75 11.80
C TRP A 217 7.37 -26.02 13.17
N THR A 218 7.24 -27.25 13.55
CA THR A 218 6.67 -27.62 14.84
C THR A 218 7.52 -27.08 16.00
N ILE A 219 8.84 -27.16 15.89
CA ILE A 219 9.76 -26.60 16.88
C ILE A 219 9.63 -25.08 16.94
N LEU A 220 9.71 -24.42 15.79
CA LEU A 220 9.61 -22.97 15.68
C LEU A 220 8.31 -22.45 16.28
N LYS A 221 7.18 -23.07 15.92
CA LYS A 221 5.84 -22.74 16.42
C LYS A 221 5.78 -22.83 17.95
N THR A 222 6.25 -23.93 18.51
CA THR A 222 6.26 -24.17 19.96
C THR A 222 7.11 -23.13 20.70
N GLU A 223 8.30 -22.84 20.21
CA GLU A 223 9.19 -21.84 20.80
C GLU A 223 8.56 -20.42 20.76
N LEU A 224 7.93 -20.06 19.65
CA LEU A 224 7.27 -18.76 19.49
C LEU A 224 6.10 -18.60 20.45
N TYR A 225 5.26 -19.60 20.63
CA TYR A 225 4.17 -19.57 21.61
C TYR A 225 4.70 -19.49 23.05
N THR A 226 5.72 -20.26 23.36
CA THR A 226 6.36 -20.25 24.70
C THR A 226 6.99 -18.90 25.02
N ALA A 227 7.62 -18.27 24.04
CA ALA A 227 8.28 -16.97 24.20
C ALA A 227 7.30 -15.77 24.14
N GLY A 228 6.03 -15.99 23.80
CA GLY A 228 5.03 -14.91 23.70
C GLY A 228 5.23 -13.98 22.51
N PHE A 229 5.89 -14.41 21.42
CA PHE A 229 6.13 -13.61 20.22
C PHE A 229 4.86 -13.29 19.40
N SER A 230 3.73 -13.90 19.69
CA SER A 230 2.48 -13.80 18.94
C SER A 230 1.88 -12.38 18.82
N GLN A 231 2.37 -11.40 19.59
CA GLN A 231 1.85 -10.02 19.60
C GLN A 231 2.83 -8.98 19.02
N GLY A 232 3.99 -9.40 18.54
CA GLY A 232 5.03 -8.52 18.05
C GLY A 232 4.80 -8.02 16.62
N ASN A 233 5.38 -6.84 16.30
CA ASN A 233 5.51 -6.38 14.92
C ASN A 233 6.50 -7.29 14.18
N PHE A 234 6.15 -7.80 12.98
CA PHE A 234 7.00 -8.72 12.21
C PHE A 234 8.39 -8.14 11.90
N GLU A 235 8.49 -6.81 11.62
CA GLU A 235 9.77 -6.14 11.34
C GLU A 235 10.78 -6.25 12.49
N GLN A 236 10.30 -6.32 13.72
CA GLN A 236 11.12 -6.45 14.92
C GLN A 236 11.27 -7.89 15.37
N THR A 237 10.23 -8.68 15.15
CA THR A 237 10.13 -10.04 15.69
C THR A 237 10.92 -11.04 14.86
N TRP A 238 10.72 -11.08 13.53
CA TRP A 238 11.41 -12.08 12.69
C TRP A 238 12.93 -11.98 12.69
N PRO A 239 13.56 -10.81 12.67
CA PRO A 239 15.02 -10.71 12.84
C PRO A 239 15.51 -11.27 14.18
N THR A 240 14.72 -11.11 15.23
CA THR A 240 15.04 -11.67 16.56
C THR A 240 14.87 -13.17 16.58
N VAL A 241 13.76 -13.70 16.06
CA VAL A 241 13.50 -15.14 15.92
C VAL A 241 14.59 -15.81 15.10
N ASN A 242 14.95 -15.23 13.96
CA ASN A 242 15.99 -15.73 13.09
C ASN A 242 17.34 -15.83 13.83
N ARG A 243 17.72 -14.79 14.57
CA ARG A 243 18.97 -14.81 15.35
C ARG A 243 18.98 -15.86 16.48
N MET A 244 17.82 -16.05 17.14
CA MET A 244 17.72 -16.94 18.28
C MET A 244 17.59 -18.41 17.87
N LEU A 245 16.83 -18.70 16.83
CA LEU A 245 16.43 -20.08 16.48
C LEU A 245 17.10 -20.62 15.21
N ARG A 246 17.93 -19.83 14.51
CA ARG A 246 18.61 -20.27 13.27
C ARG A 246 19.40 -21.57 13.44
N HIS A 247 20.01 -21.78 14.59
CA HIS A 247 20.79 -23.00 14.87
C HIS A 247 19.94 -24.29 15.06
N ARG A 248 18.63 -24.11 15.37
CA ARG A 248 17.68 -25.22 15.58
C ARG A 248 16.75 -25.46 14.42
N CYS A 249 16.40 -24.39 13.70
CA CYS A 249 15.37 -24.40 12.68
C CYS A 249 15.87 -23.67 11.41
N PRO A 250 17.04 -24.06 10.83
CA PRO A 250 17.61 -23.32 9.70
C PRO A 250 16.72 -23.34 8.47
N ASP A 251 16.19 -24.50 8.07
CA ASP A 251 15.49 -24.69 6.82
C ASP A 251 14.11 -24.01 6.80
N VAL A 252 13.35 -24.09 7.89
CA VAL A 252 12.08 -23.36 8.01
C VAL A 252 12.31 -21.86 8.09
N LEU A 253 13.40 -21.39 8.69
CA LEU A 253 13.71 -19.95 8.70
C LEU A 253 14.17 -19.47 7.33
N ASP A 254 14.79 -20.30 6.49
CA ASP A 254 15.05 -19.97 5.09
C ASP A 254 13.73 -19.86 4.28
N LEU A 255 12.74 -20.70 4.57
CA LEU A 255 11.39 -20.54 4.04
C LEU A 255 10.81 -19.18 4.43
N PHE A 256 10.83 -18.80 5.71
CA PHE A 256 10.30 -17.50 6.14
C PHE A 256 11.08 -16.33 5.58
N ASP A 257 12.41 -16.41 5.50
CA ASP A 257 13.23 -15.38 4.85
C ASP A 257 12.84 -15.20 3.39
N ALA A 258 12.61 -16.30 2.65
CA ALA A 258 12.13 -16.22 1.27
C ALA A 258 10.76 -15.55 1.18
N LEU A 259 9.79 -15.88 2.05
CA LEU A 259 8.46 -15.27 2.07
C LEU A 259 8.50 -13.78 2.39
N LEU A 260 9.35 -13.38 3.34
CA LEU A 260 9.50 -11.97 3.75
C LEU A 260 10.23 -11.12 2.71
N THR A 261 10.95 -11.75 1.76
CA THR A 261 11.57 -11.01 0.64
C THR A 261 10.62 -10.76 -0.52
N ILE A 262 9.47 -11.43 -0.58
CA ILE A 262 8.49 -11.25 -1.65
C ILE A 262 7.75 -9.93 -1.42
N PRO A 263 7.91 -8.94 -2.31
CA PRO A 263 7.25 -7.65 -2.14
C PRO A 263 5.75 -7.78 -2.45
N ALA A 264 4.91 -7.20 -1.60
CA ALA A 264 3.46 -7.14 -1.84
C ALA A 264 3.09 -6.21 -3.01
N THR A 265 4.03 -5.40 -3.49
CA THR A 265 3.76 -4.33 -4.48
C THR A 265 5.02 -3.99 -5.27
N THR A 266 4.84 -3.50 -6.49
CA THR A 266 5.90 -2.99 -7.36
C THR A 266 6.25 -1.51 -7.10
N ALA A 267 5.73 -0.92 -6.03
CA ALA A 267 5.86 0.51 -5.77
C ALA A 267 7.33 0.99 -5.63
N ASP A 268 8.21 0.14 -5.11
CA ASP A 268 9.65 0.45 -5.04
C ASP A 268 10.29 0.49 -6.42
N CYS A 269 9.93 -0.45 -7.29
CA CYS A 269 10.37 -0.45 -8.68
C CYS A 269 9.87 0.81 -9.43
N GLU A 270 8.58 1.18 -9.24
CA GLU A 270 8.01 2.39 -9.83
C GLU A 270 8.73 3.66 -9.36
N ARG A 271 9.07 3.73 -8.07
CA ARG A 271 9.87 4.84 -7.52
C ARG A 271 11.27 4.89 -8.15
N GLY A 272 11.93 3.73 -8.26
CA GLY A 272 13.22 3.61 -8.93
C GLY A 272 13.17 4.08 -10.38
N PHE A 273 12.20 3.60 -11.16
CA PHE A 273 12.00 4.03 -12.55
C PHE A 273 11.66 5.52 -12.66
N SER A 274 10.92 6.09 -11.70
CA SER A 274 10.63 7.52 -11.67
C SER A 274 11.91 8.35 -11.47
N VAL A 275 12.78 7.92 -10.56
CA VAL A 275 14.09 8.54 -10.34
C VAL A 275 14.98 8.37 -11.57
N MET A 276 15.07 7.18 -12.14
CA MET A 276 15.83 6.93 -13.38
C MET A 276 15.34 7.83 -14.52
N LYS A 277 14.03 7.99 -14.69
CA LYS A 277 13.47 8.90 -15.71
C LYS A 277 13.88 10.35 -15.48
N GLN A 278 13.98 10.80 -14.23
CA GLN A 278 14.48 12.15 -13.91
C GLN A 278 15.96 12.27 -14.22
N LEU A 279 16.77 11.27 -13.86
CA LEU A 279 18.20 11.24 -14.12
C LEU A 279 18.53 11.11 -15.62
N CYS A 280 17.73 10.39 -16.38
CA CYS A 280 17.86 10.24 -17.83
C CYS A 280 17.15 11.36 -18.61
N SER A 281 16.75 12.45 -17.96
CA SER A 281 16.17 13.61 -18.64
C SER A 281 17.21 14.25 -19.57
N PRO A 282 16.81 14.73 -20.79
CA PRO A 282 17.71 15.42 -21.70
C PRO A 282 18.41 16.66 -21.12
N ASP A 283 17.87 17.18 -20.02
CA ASP A 283 18.42 18.35 -19.31
C ASP A 283 19.66 18.00 -18.47
N ILE A 284 19.93 16.71 -18.21
CA ILE A 284 21.11 16.24 -17.49
C ILE A 284 22.13 15.72 -18.47
N LYS A 285 23.06 16.60 -18.88
CA LYS A 285 24.05 16.32 -19.94
C LYS A 285 25.17 15.38 -19.53
N ASP A 286 25.40 15.20 -18.23
CA ASP A 286 26.57 14.47 -17.69
C ASP A 286 26.17 13.22 -16.89
N PHE A 287 25.01 12.63 -17.18
CA PHE A 287 24.58 11.39 -16.51
C PHE A 287 25.38 10.19 -17.04
N ASP A 288 26.15 9.57 -16.16
CA ASP A 288 26.88 8.32 -16.41
C ASP A 288 26.10 7.12 -15.82
N PRO A 289 25.34 6.36 -16.65
CA PRO A 289 24.53 5.23 -16.16
C PRO A 289 25.35 4.13 -15.48
N PRO A 290 26.53 3.69 -16.00
CA PRO A 290 27.38 2.74 -15.32
C PRO A 290 27.76 3.16 -13.91
N LYS A 291 28.23 4.38 -13.73
CA LYS A 291 28.62 4.93 -12.43
C LYS A 291 27.43 5.05 -11.46
N ALA A 292 26.25 5.44 -11.95
CA ALA A 292 25.04 5.49 -11.13
C ALA A 292 24.62 4.09 -10.67
N ILE A 293 24.76 3.07 -11.51
CA ILE A 293 24.48 1.66 -11.16
C ILE A 293 25.50 1.17 -10.12
N GLU A 294 26.77 1.49 -10.25
CA GLU A 294 27.80 1.17 -9.26
C GLU A 294 27.48 1.77 -7.90
N ILE A 295 27.18 3.07 -7.84
CA ILE A 295 26.81 3.77 -6.60
C ILE A 295 25.54 3.14 -5.98
N TRP A 296 24.53 2.85 -6.81
CA TRP A 296 23.29 2.23 -6.34
C TRP A 296 23.52 0.83 -5.75
N HIS A 297 24.39 0.04 -6.38
CA HIS A 297 24.78 -1.27 -5.84
C HIS A 297 25.61 -1.14 -4.56
N ALA A 298 26.52 -0.19 -4.50
CA ALA A 298 27.36 0.03 -3.33
C ALA A 298 26.56 0.46 -2.09
N ASP A 299 25.51 1.28 -2.26
CA ASP A 299 24.68 1.80 -1.18
C ASP A 299 23.43 0.95 -0.87
N SER A 300 23.11 -0.04 -1.68
CA SER A 300 21.94 -0.87 -1.44
C SER A 300 22.12 -1.76 -0.19
N LEU A 301 21.06 -1.92 0.60
CA LEU A 301 21.05 -2.84 1.75
C LEU A 301 21.39 -4.28 1.33
N ARG A 302 21.15 -4.63 0.08
CA ARG A 302 21.42 -5.94 -0.51
C ARG A 302 22.92 -6.17 -0.73
N SER A 303 23.66 -5.14 -1.17
CA SER A 303 25.11 -5.20 -1.36
C SER A 303 25.89 -5.21 -0.04
N ARG A 304 25.26 -4.78 1.06
CA ARG A 304 25.84 -4.82 2.41
C ARG A 304 25.75 -6.20 3.08
N ARG A 305 25.05 -7.17 2.46
CA ARG A 305 25.03 -8.54 2.98
C ARG A 305 26.35 -9.23 2.64
N PRO A 306 27.02 -9.88 3.61
CA PRO A 306 28.32 -10.54 3.40
C PRO A 306 28.34 -11.51 2.23
N ASP A 307 27.24 -12.24 2.01
CA ASP A 307 27.12 -13.21 0.92
C ASP A 307 27.00 -12.59 -0.47
N PHE A 308 26.38 -11.41 -0.56
CA PHE A 308 26.29 -10.68 -1.81
C PHE A 308 27.64 -10.07 -2.20
N VAL A 309 28.37 -9.51 -1.24
CA VAL A 309 29.72 -8.96 -1.44
C VAL A 309 30.68 -10.07 -1.91
N ARG A 310 30.57 -11.29 -1.35
CA ARG A 310 31.38 -12.44 -1.76
C ARG A 310 31.13 -12.90 -3.19
N LYS A 311 29.88 -12.81 -3.69
CA LYS A 311 29.50 -13.28 -5.03
C LYS A 311 29.61 -12.21 -6.11
N HIS A 312 29.47 -10.93 -5.77
CA HIS A 312 29.30 -9.82 -6.71
C HIS A 312 30.22 -8.61 -6.43
N GLY A 313 31.04 -8.68 -5.37
CA GLY A 313 32.07 -7.67 -5.10
C GLY A 313 33.17 -7.69 -6.17
N PRO A 314 33.98 -6.61 -6.26
CA PRO A 314 35.15 -6.62 -7.12
C PRO A 314 35.98 -7.87 -6.81
N LYS A 315 36.29 -8.67 -7.83
CA LYS A 315 37.28 -9.74 -7.67
C LYS A 315 38.58 -9.06 -7.25
N GLU A 316 39.05 -9.33 -6.04
CA GLU A 316 40.40 -9.01 -5.67
C GLU A 316 41.27 -9.66 -6.76
N THR A 317 41.85 -8.85 -7.61
CA THR A 317 42.93 -9.28 -8.48
C THR A 317 44.04 -9.73 -7.54
N GLU A 318 44.31 -11.03 -7.49
CA GLU A 318 45.53 -11.56 -6.87
C GLU A 318 46.69 -10.81 -7.53
N GLY A 319 47.12 -9.75 -6.85
CA GLY A 319 48.31 -9.01 -7.20
C GLY A 319 49.49 -9.88 -6.86
N GLY A 320 50.21 -10.29 -7.90
CA GLY A 320 51.47 -10.96 -7.78
C GLY A 320 52.41 -10.17 -6.86
N SER A 321 53.01 -10.89 -5.96
CA SER A 321 54.16 -10.48 -5.20
C SER A 321 55.27 -10.01 -6.11
N ASP A 322 55.66 -8.75 -6.01
CA ASP A 322 57.03 -8.32 -6.26
C ASP A 322 57.47 -7.40 -5.14
N SER A 323 58.43 -7.93 -4.39
CA SER A 323 59.27 -7.25 -3.45
C SER A 323 60.07 -6.17 -4.15
N ASP A 324 60.06 -4.93 -3.69
CA ASP A 324 61.33 -4.27 -3.42
C ASP A 324 61.16 -3.09 -2.46
N GLY A 325 62.12 -3.04 -1.51
CA GLY A 325 62.15 -2.07 -0.46
C GLY A 325 62.57 -0.68 -0.90
N THR A 326 62.25 0.30 -0.11
CA THR A 326 63.21 1.27 0.43
C THR A 326 62.49 2.27 1.37
N THR A 327 63.08 2.37 2.50
CA THR A 327 63.02 3.40 3.57
C THR A 327 62.81 4.85 3.12
N SER A 328 62.06 5.59 3.93
CA SER A 328 62.39 6.80 4.72
C SER A 328 61.09 7.56 5.06
N GLU A 329 60.76 7.67 6.32
CA GLU A 329 61.00 8.78 7.28
C GLU A 329 60.31 10.10 6.88
N ASP A 330 59.56 10.51 7.87
CA ASP A 330 59.34 11.88 8.39
C ASP A 330 58.10 12.69 7.97
N GLU A 331 57.43 13.05 9.08
CA GLU A 331 56.92 14.35 9.58
C GLU A 331 55.53 14.84 9.09
N GLU A 332 54.69 14.92 10.11
CA GLU A 332 53.93 16.04 10.66
C GLU A 332 53.31 17.10 9.70
N LEU A 333 52.00 17.19 9.74
CA LEU A 333 51.20 18.30 10.29
C LEU A 333 49.71 17.98 10.15
#